data_20896fccdbd23d0d01f5c588a42359f8
#
_entry.id   20896fccdbd23d0d01f5c588a42359f8
#
_cell.length_a   1.000
_cell.length_b   1.000
_cell.length_c   1.000
_cell.angle_alpha   90.00
_cell.angle_beta   90.00
_cell.angle_gamma   90.00
#
_symmetry.space_group_name_H-M   'P 1'
#
loop_
_entity.id
_entity.type
_entity.pdbx_description
1 polymer ?
#
loop_
_entity_poly.entity_id
_entity_poly.type
_entity_poly.pdbx_seq_one_letter_code
_entity_poly.pdbx_strand_id
1 'polypeptide(L)'
;MCIRDRVRVPWYEPGIIMRMLDLGVLGIIAPMINTKKDCEKFVSYCYYPPIGQRSFGPMRAQLIHGPDYFSNANKNILSFAMIETQQAVDNLDDILSVPNLTGVYIGPADMSSSYGMMPKFDVREDPVFSNIKLIAKKANEYGKIAGIHNGTTQYAKEMIDVGFKLVTISSDFRSMSTHAQSVIDEMKDKTKEAKKNEAY
;
A
#
# COMPACT_ATOMS: atom_id res chain seq x y z
N MET A 1 14.93 -5.12 -14.22
CA MET A 1 13.62 -4.63 -13.74
C MET A 1 13.19 -5.52 -12.59
N CYS A 2 13.01 -5.00 -11.40
CA CYS A 2 12.66 -5.81 -10.22
C CYS A 2 11.16 -6.07 -10.25
N ILE A 3 10.76 -7.26 -10.69
CA ILE A 3 9.35 -7.66 -10.85
C ILE A 3 8.89 -8.38 -9.57
N ARG A 4 8.94 -7.69 -8.44
CA ARG A 4 8.25 -8.14 -7.23
C ARG A 4 7.03 -7.27 -7.02
N ASP A 5 6.03 -7.47 -7.87
CA ASP A 5 4.82 -6.68 -7.85
C ASP A 5 4.01 -6.94 -6.58
N ARG A 6 3.57 -5.86 -5.97
CA ARG A 6 2.62 -5.87 -4.87
C ARG A 6 1.32 -5.29 -5.36
N VAL A 7 0.23 -5.93 -5.04
CA VAL A 7 -1.11 -5.50 -5.46
C VAL A 7 -1.93 -5.15 -4.22
N ARG A 8 -2.47 -3.94 -4.19
CA ARG A 8 -3.54 -3.59 -3.27
C ARG A 8 -4.85 -4.16 -3.80
N VAL A 9 -5.41 -5.12 -3.10
CA VAL A 9 -6.71 -5.71 -3.44
C VAL A 9 -7.86 -4.80 -2.99
N PRO A 10 -9.05 -4.85 -3.64
CA PRO A 10 -10.18 -4.01 -3.25
C PRO A 10 -10.71 -4.33 -1.86
N TRP A 11 -10.61 -5.59 -1.43
CA TRP A 11 -10.97 -6.08 -0.10
C TRP A 11 -10.15 -7.34 0.23
N TYR A 12 -10.05 -7.70 1.52
CA TYR A 12 -9.33 -8.92 1.94
C TYR A 12 -10.20 -10.19 1.80
N GLU A 13 -10.84 -10.36 0.68
CA GLU A 13 -11.66 -11.52 0.32
C GLU A 13 -10.78 -12.61 -0.31
N PRO A 14 -10.99 -13.92 0.05
CA PRO A 14 -10.07 -14.99 -0.36
C PRO A 14 -9.94 -15.17 -1.87
N GLY A 15 -11.03 -15.04 -2.62
CA GLY A 15 -11.02 -15.27 -4.07
C GLY A 15 -10.11 -14.30 -4.82
N ILE A 16 -10.20 -12.99 -4.51
CA ILE A 16 -9.34 -12.00 -5.17
C ILE A 16 -7.87 -12.16 -4.76
N ILE A 17 -7.60 -12.45 -3.47
CA ILE A 17 -6.24 -12.65 -2.97
C ILE A 17 -5.60 -13.84 -3.69
N MET A 18 -6.26 -15.01 -3.69
CA MET A 18 -5.76 -16.22 -4.33
C MET A 18 -5.57 -16.01 -5.84
N ARG A 19 -6.52 -15.34 -6.49
CA ARG A 19 -6.45 -15.03 -7.92
C ARG A 19 -5.22 -14.17 -8.27
N MET A 20 -4.95 -13.12 -7.49
CA MET A 20 -3.78 -12.28 -7.72
C MET A 20 -2.47 -13.06 -7.55
N LEU A 21 -2.39 -13.88 -6.51
CA LEU A 21 -1.22 -14.72 -6.26
C LEU A 21 -1.02 -15.77 -7.35
N ASP A 22 -2.10 -16.38 -7.87
CA ASP A 22 -2.04 -17.37 -8.97
C ASP A 22 -1.68 -16.73 -10.32
N LEU A 23 -1.95 -15.44 -10.48
CA LEU A 23 -1.45 -14.63 -11.60
C LEU A 23 0.05 -14.30 -11.50
N GLY A 24 0.71 -14.58 -10.37
CA GLY A 24 2.15 -14.41 -10.19
C GLY A 24 2.57 -13.19 -9.38
N VAL A 25 1.62 -12.49 -8.75
CA VAL A 25 1.93 -11.41 -7.81
C VAL A 25 2.63 -11.98 -6.58
N LEU A 26 3.66 -11.30 -6.09
CA LEU A 26 4.45 -11.74 -4.92
C LEU A 26 4.14 -10.96 -3.63
N GLY A 27 3.17 -10.06 -3.66
CA GLY A 27 2.78 -9.36 -2.44
C GLY A 27 1.35 -8.82 -2.51
N ILE A 28 0.62 -8.98 -1.42
CA ILE A 28 -0.74 -8.49 -1.26
C ILE A 28 -0.76 -7.38 -0.21
N ILE A 29 -1.40 -6.28 -0.55
CA ILE A 29 -1.75 -5.20 0.37
C ILE A 29 -3.27 -5.25 0.57
N ALA A 30 -3.73 -5.56 1.78
CA ALA A 30 -5.13 -5.76 2.09
C ALA A 30 -5.71 -4.59 2.88
N PRO A 31 -6.75 -3.88 2.36
CA PRO A 31 -7.35 -2.74 3.03
C PRO A 31 -8.18 -3.14 4.24
N MET A 32 -8.49 -2.17 5.10
CA MET A 32 -9.48 -2.26 6.18
C MET A 32 -9.26 -3.42 7.17
N ILE A 33 -8.01 -3.72 7.49
CA ILE A 33 -7.68 -4.69 8.55
C ILE A 33 -7.78 -3.99 9.89
N ASN A 34 -8.86 -4.25 10.62
CA ASN A 34 -9.18 -3.53 11.85
C ASN A 34 -8.93 -4.34 13.13
N THR A 35 -8.85 -5.66 13.02
CA THR A 35 -8.68 -6.55 14.17
C THR A 35 -7.65 -7.64 13.89
N LYS A 36 -7.14 -8.25 14.96
CA LYS A 36 -6.30 -9.44 14.87
C LYS A 36 -6.95 -10.55 14.02
N LYS A 37 -8.25 -10.80 14.24
CA LYS A 37 -8.99 -11.82 13.50
C LYS A 37 -9.07 -11.54 11.99
N ASP A 38 -9.22 -10.27 11.59
CA ASP A 38 -9.18 -9.89 10.18
C ASP A 38 -7.81 -10.15 9.58
N CYS A 39 -6.76 -9.80 10.32
CA CYS A 39 -5.38 -10.02 9.92
C CYS A 39 -5.05 -11.52 9.80
N GLU A 40 -5.46 -12.34 10.75
CA GLU A 40 -5.29 -13.80 10.72
C GLU A 40 -5.97 -14.41 9.48
N LYS A 41 -7.21 -14.02 9.19
CA LYS A 41 -7.92 -14.44 7.97
C LYS A 41 -7.15 -14.03 6.71
N PHE A 42 -6.78 -12.76 6.61
CA PHE A 42 -6.02 -12.24 5.48
C PHE A 42 -4.73 -13.02 5.26
N VAL A 43 -3.93 -13.21 6.30
CA VAL A 43 -2.68 -13.98 6.24
C VAL A 43 -2.95 -15.41 5.79
N SER A 44 -4.01 -16.06 6.32
CA SER A 44 -4.35 -17.43 5.95
C SER A 44 -4.68 -17.60 4.46
N TYR A 45 -5.20 -16.57 3.80
CA TYR A 45 -5.51 -16.60 2.36
C TYR A 45 -4.28 -16.41 1.46
N CYS A 46 -3.19 -15.86 2.01
CA CYS A 46 -1.97 -15.62 1.24
C CYS A 46 -1.08 -16.87 1.13
N TYR A 47 -1.13 -17.75 2.10
CA TYR A 47 -0.15 -18.84 2.25
C TYR A 47 -0.77 -20.23 2.05
N TYR A 48 0.01 -21.13 1.48
CA TYR A 48 -0.35 -22.54 1.37
C TYR A 48 -0.31 -23.26 2.72
N PRO A 49 -1.06 -24.35 2.88
CA PRO A 49 -0.89 -25.24 4.04
C PRO A 49 0.56 -25.66 4.27
N PRO A 50 1.00 -25.86 5.52
CA PRO A 50 0.21 -25.78 6.75
C PRO A 50 0.08 -24.37 7.34
N ILE A 51 0.67 -23.33 6.73
CA ILE A 51 0.67 -21.96 7.24
C ILE A 51 -0.70 -21.29 7.04
N GLY A 52 -1.35 -21.54 5.90
CA GLY A 52 -2.62 -20.93 5.54
C GLY A 52 -3.58 -21.87 4.81
N GLN A 53 -4.53 -21.30 4.08
CA GLN A 53 -5.63 -21.99 3.41
C GLN A 53 -5.67 -21.72 1.90
N ARG A 54 -4.58 -21.17 1.32
CA ARG A 54 -4.52 -20.91 -0.12
C ARG A 54 -4.70 -22.21 -0.91
N SER A 55 -5.66 -22.22 -1.83
CA SER A 55 -5.86 -23.34 -2.76
C SER A 55 -4.72 -23.41 -3.78
N PHE A 56 -4.37 -24.65 -4.21
CA PHE A 56 -3.33 -24.86 -5.20
C PHE A 56 -3.89 -24.67 -6.61
N GLY A 57 -3.48 -23.60 -7.28
CA GLY A 57 -3.86 -23.27 -8.65
C GLY A 57 -2.87 -22.35 -9.36
N PRO A 58 -1.53 -22.43 -9.07
CA PRO A 58 -0.57 -21.40 -9.47
C PRO A 58 -0.08 -21.52 -10.91
N MET A 59 -0.93 -21.84 -11.87
CA MET A 59 -0.53 -22.15 -13.26
C MET A 59 0.31 -21.03 -13.88
N ARG A 60 -0.18 -19.77 -13.82
CA ARG A 60 0.55 -18.62 -14.36
C ARG A 60 1.75 -18.26 -13.48
N ALA A 61 1.62 -18.35 -12.18
CA ALA A 61 2.72 -18.06 -11.25
C ALA A 61 3.91 -19.01 -11.49
N GLN A 62 3.67 -20.28 -11.75
CA GLN A 62 4.72 -21.22 -12.11
C GLN A 62 5.39 -20.90 -13.45
N LEU A 63 4.63 -20.44 -14.45
CA LEU A 63 5.22 -20.01 -15.73
C LEU A 63 6.15 -18.80 -15.57
N ILE A 64 5.83 -17.89 -14.65
CA ILE A 64 6.61 -16.67 -14.40
C ILE A 64 7.82 -16.94 -13.50
N HIS A 65 7.63 -17.70 -12.43
CA HIS A 65 8.61 -17.88 -11.35
C HIS A 65 9.32 -19.21 -11.36
N GLY A 66 8.97 -20.12 -12.29
CA GLY A 66 9.59 -21.42 -12.46
C GLY A 66 8.91 -22.56 -11.66
N PRO A 67 9.37 -23.81 -11.90
CA PRO A 67 8.74 -25.01 -11.34
C PRO A 67 8.79 -25.07 -9.82
N ASP A 68 9.76 -24.40 -9.19
CA ASP A 68 9.95 -24.38 -7.74
C ASP A 68 9.08 -23.34 -7.04
N TYR A 69 8.15 -22.68 -7.76
CA TYR A 69 7.29 -21.64 -7.20
C TYR A 69 6.57 -22.11 -5.95
N PHE A 70 5.94 -23.29 -5.97
CA PHE A 70 5.16 -23.79 -4.84
C PHE A 70 6.02 -23.99 -3.58
N SER A 71 7.18 -24.62 -3.71
CA SER A 71 8.08 -24.91 -2.59
C SER A 71 8.67 -23.63 -1.96
N ASN A 72 8.71 -22.55 -2.72
CA ASN A 72 9.24 -21.24 -2.27
C ASN A 72 8.14 -20.20 -1.97
N ALA A 73 6.89 -20.45 -2.35
CA ALA A 73 5.81 -19.47 -2.27
C ALA A 73 5.62 -18.94 -0.84
N ASN A 74 5.52 -19.83 0.16
CA ASN A 74 5.33 -19.43 1.55
C ASN A 74 6.49 -18.61 2.16
N LYS A 75 7.67 -18.63 1.51
CA LYS A 75 8.84 -17.82 1.92
C LYS A 75 8.92 -16.49 1.17
N ASN A 76 8.41 -16.45 -0.07
CA ASN A 76 8.60 -15.33 -0.98
C ASN A 76 7.39 -14.37 -1.03
N ILE A 77 6.20 -14.86 -0.69
CA ILE A 77 4.98 -14.04 -0.69
C ILE A 77 5.02 -13.09 0.49
N LEU A 78 4.63 -11.84 0.22
CA LEU A 78 4.58 -10.76 1.19
C LEU A 78 3.12 -10.39 1.48
N SER A 79 2.76 -10.31 2.75
CA SER A 79 1.43 -9.91 3.22
C SER A 79 1.50 -8.60 3.99
N PHE A 80 0.78 -7.57 3.55
CA PHE A 80 0.72 -6.26 4.19
C PHE A 80 -0.72 -5.94 4.59
N ALA A 81 -0.96 -5.78 5.89
CA ALA A 81 -2.24 -5.32 6.41
C ALA A 81 -2.29 -3.77 6.37
N MET A 82 -3.33 -3.19 5.76
CA MET A 82 -3.48 -1.74 5.83
C MET A 82 -4.02 -1.31 7.20
N ILE A 83 -3.28 -0.39 7.82
CA ILE A 83 -3.68 0.32 9.04
C ILE A 83 -4.15 1.70 8.61
N GLU A 84 -5.46 1.87 8.52
CA GLU A 84 -6.06 3.05 7.90
C GLU A 84 -7.35 3.52 8.60
N THR A 85 -7.60 3.00 9.81
CA THR A 85 -8.72 3.41 10.66
C THR A 85 -8.28 3.60 12.10
N GLN A 86 -9.04 4.38 12.87
CA GLN A 86 -8.82 4.51 14.31
C GLN A 86 -8.85 3.15 15.01
N GLN A 87 -9.82 2.29 14.67
CA GLN A 87 -9.92 0.94 15.22
C GLN A 87 -8.67 0.09 14.95
N ALA A 88 -8.09 0.20 13.76
CA ALA A 88 -6.86 -0.52 13.43
C ALA A 88 -5.66 -0.01 14.25
N VAL A 89 -5.60 1.30 14.54
CA VAL A 89 -4.58 1.89 15.40
C VAL A 89 -4.74 1.41 16.84
N ASP A 90 -5.97 1.37 17.36
CA ASP A 90 -6.27 0.89 18.72
C ASP A 90 -5.89 -0.61 18.90
N ASN A 91 -6.01 -1.41 17.84
CA ASN A 91 -5.68 -2.83 17.83
C ASN A 91 -4.27 -3.14 17.24
N LEU A 92 -3.40 -2.13 17.13
CA LEU A 92 -2.15 -2.24 16.37
C LEU A 92 -1.23 -3.37 16.88
N ASP A 93 -1.04 -3.47 18.19
CA ASP A 93 -0.19 -4.51 18.79
C ASP A 93 -0.72 -5.92 18.50
N ASP A 94 -2.03 -6.10 18.58
CA ASP A 94 -2.70 -7.36 18.27
C ASP A 94 -2.52 -7.74 16.79
N ILE A 95 -2.66 -6.79 15.88
CA ILE A 95 -2.45 -7.00 14.45
C ILE A 95 -0.98 -7.34 14.16
N LEU A 96 -0.04 -6.59 14.73
CA LEU A 96 1.39 -6.82 14.54
C LEU A 96 1.87 -8.16 15.13
N SER A 97 1.16 -8.69 16.14
CA SER A 97 1.46 -9.99 16.75
C SER A 97 1.13 -11.20 15.86
N VAL A 98 0.38 -11.00 14.75
CA VAL A 98 -0.05 -12.11 13.88
C VAL A 98 1.16 -12.77 13.22
N PRO A 99 1.32 -14.10 13.36
CA PRO A 99 2.38 -14.85 12.71
C PRO A 99 2.30 -14.74 11.17
N ASN A 100 3.46 -14.77 10.52
CA ASN A 100 3.59 -14.72 9.06
C ASN A 100 3.05 -13.43 8.38
N LEU A 101 2.55 -12.45 9.14
CA LEU A 101 2.33 -11.11 8.61
C LEU A 101 3.71 -10.50 8.27
N THR A 102 3.91 -10.06 7.03
CA THR A 102 5.18 -9.44 6.60
C THR A 102 5.32 -8.02 7.12
N GLY A 103 4.24 -7.27 7.11
CA GLY A 103 4.26 -5.88 7.53
C GLY A 103 2.89 -5.22 7.50
N VAL A 104 2.91 -3.94 7.77
CA VAL A 104 1.72 -3.09 7.70
C VAL A 104 1.92 -2.00 6.65
N TYR A 105 0.82 -1.48 6.11
CA TYR A 105 0.83 -0.43 5.11
C TYR A 105 -0.18 0.64 5.48
N ILE A 106 0.21 1.91 5.47
CA ILE A 106 -0.67 3.01 5.84
C ILE A 106 -1.33 3.61 4.61
N GLY A 107 -2.67 3.73 4.66
CA GLY A 107 -3.49 4.56 3.77
C GLY A 107 -3.84 5.90 4.44
N PRO A 108 -3.03 6.97 4.26
CA PRO A 108 -3.24 8.22 5.02
C PRO A 108 -4.59 8.89 4.74
N ALA A 109 -5.12 8.73 3.52
CA ALA A 109 -6.41 9.32 3.13
C ALA A 109 -7.57 8.67 3.89
N ASP A 110 -7.61 7.33 3.94
CA ASP A 110 -8.64 6.59 4.67
C ASP A 110 -8.47 6.79 6.18
N MET A 111 -7.23 6.82 6.67
CA MET A 111 -6.96 7.14 8.07
C MET A 111 -7.49 8.53 8.43
N SER A 112 -7.24 9.56 7.61
CA SER A 112 -7.78 10.91 7.83
C SER A 112 -9.30 10.89 7.90
N SER A 113 -9.96 10.20 6.95
CA SER A 113 -11.42 10.04 6.93
C SER A 113 -11.94 9.39 8.21
N SER A 114 -11.25 8.38 8.71
CA SER A 114 -11.60 7.66 9.94
C SER A 114 -11.58 8.57 11.19
N TYR A 115 -10.78 9.63 11.16
CA TYR A 115 -10.73 10.66 12.21
C TYR A 115 -11.62 11.88 11.89
N GLY A 116 -12.49 11.81 10.88
CA GLY A 116 -13.37 12.91 10.47
C GLY A 116 -12.63 14.05 9.77
N MET A 117 -11.41 13.83 9.30
CA MET A 117 -10.60 14.82 8.61
C MET A 117 -10.73 14.66 7.09
N MET A 118 -10.44 15.72 6.34
CA MET A 118 -10.40 15.65 4.87
C MET A 118 -9.31 14.68 4.40
N PRO A 119 -9.64 13.75 3.47
CA PRO A 119 -8.68 12.79 2.94
C PRO A 119 -7.51 13.47 2.24
N LYS A 120 -6.28 13.14 2.62
CA LYS A 120 -5.05 13.57 1.94
C LYS A 120 -3.91 12.57 2.15
N PHE A 121 -2.88 12.64 1.32
CA PHE A 121 -1.78 11.68 1.39
C PHE A 121 -0.65 12.14 2.33
N ASP A 122 -0.25 13.39 2.20
CA ASP A 122 0.89 13.95 2.95
C ASP A 122 0.36 14.68 4.19
N VAL A 123 -0.12 13.90 5.16
CA VAL A 123 -0.77 14.40 6.38
C VAL A 123 0.28 14.85 7.39
N ARG A 124 0.11 16.05 7.95
CA ARG A 124 0.97 16.60 9.01
C ARG A 124 0.17 16.97 10.25
N GLU A 125 -1.14 16.81 10.20
CA GLU A 125 -2.05 17.14 11.28
C GLU A 125 -2.27 15.96 12.22
N ASP A 126 -2.30 16.25 13.51
CA ASP A 126 -2.67 15.28 14.52
C ASP A 126 -4.20 15.09 14.59
N PRO A 127 -4.67 13.91 14.98
CA PRO A 127 -3.87 12.79 15.52
C PRO A 127 -3.24 11.87 14.46
N VAL A 128 -3.56 12.06 13.17
CA VAL A 128 -3.14 11.15 12.09
C VAL A 128 -1.62 11.10 11.96
N PHE A 129 -0.94 12.25 12.01
CA PHE A 129 0.53 12.30 11.88
C PHE A 129 1.27 11.61 13.03
N SER A 130 0.79 11.77 14.26
CA SER A 130 1.34 11.06 15.42
C SER A 130 1.12 9.55 15.30
N ASN A 131 -0.02 9.11 14.80
CA ASN A 131 -0.32 7.69 14.56
C ASN A 131 0.55 7.09 13.44
N ILE A 132 0.82 7.84 12.37
CA ILE A 132 1.76 7.40 11.31
C ILE A 132 3.14 7.09 11.92
N LYS A 133 3.67 7.96 12.77
CA LYS A 133 4.95 7.73 13.45
C LYS A 133 4.90 6.57 14.45
N LEU A 134 3.80 6.46 15.19
CA LEU A 134 3.58 5.34 16.12
C LEU A 134 3.57 3.99 15.40
N ILE A 135 2.86 3.90 14.26
CA ILE A 135 2.78 2.66 13.47
C ILE A 135 4.16 2.27 12.95
N ALA A 136 4.94 3.21 12.41
CA ALA A 136 6.30 2.94 11.95
C ALA A 136 7.19 2.39 13.08
N LYS A 137 7.16 3.05 14.24
CA LYS A 137 7.91 2.62 15.43
C LYS A 137 7.51 1.22 15.87
N LYS A 138 6.22 0.97 16.08
CA LYS A 138 5.67 -0.31 16.51
C LYS A 138 5.97 -1.44 15.51
N ALA A 139 5.76 -1.22 14.23
CA ALA A 139 6.08 -2.22 13.21
C ALA A 139 7.56 -2.62 13.26
N ASN A 140 8.48 -1.67 13.41
CA ASN A 140 9.90 -1.95 13.56
C ASN A 140 10.22 -2.71 14.85
N GLU A 141 9.58 -2.40 15.99
CA GLU A 141 9.72 -3.12 17.26
C GLU A 141 9.29 -4.59 17.14
N TYR A 142 8.24 -4.88 16.37
CA TYR A 142 7.77 -6.24 16.07
C TYR A 142 8.57 -6.92 14.93
N GLY A 143 9.64 -6.30 14.41
CA GLY A 143 10.41 -6.83 13.27
C GLY A 143 9.63 -6.88 11.96
N LYS A 144 8.55 -6.11 11.84
CA LYS A 144 7.69 -6.03 10.66
C LYS A 144 8.09 -4.86 9.76
N ILE A 145 7.73 -4.94 8.48
CA ILE A 145 7.96 -3.86 7.53
C ILE A 145 6.85 -2.81 7.69
N ALA A 146 7.22 -1.56 7.91
CA ALA A 146 6.29 -0.45 7.79
C ALA A 146 6.27 0.10 6.36
N GLY A 147 5.08 0.21 5.77
CA GLY A 147 4.83 0.81 4.46
C GLY A 147 3.85 1.97 4.53
N ILE A 148 3.94 2.90 3.58
CA ILE A 148 3.06 4.08 3.50
C ILE A 148 2.92 4.57 2.06
N HIS A 149 1.71 5.05 1.71
CA HIS A 149 1.44 5.77 0.47
C HIS A 149 1.66 7.27 0.65
N ASN A 150 2.35 7.90 -0.30
CA ASN A 150 2.71 9.32 -0.23
C ASN A 150 2.26 10.04 -1.51
N GLY A 151 1.95 11.33 -1.39
CA GLY A 151 1.64 12.18 -2.52
C GLY A 151 2.88 12.75 -3.20
N THR A 152 3.91 13.10 -2.41
CA THR A 152 5.12 13.79 -2.88
C THR A 152 6.40 13.05 -2.52
N THR A 153 7.44 13.30 -3.32
CA THR A 153 8.78 12.73 -3.07
C THR A 153 9.42 13.30 -1.80
N GLN A 154 9.09 14.55 -1.44
CA GLN A 154 9.63 15.15 -0.22
C GLN A 154 9.06 14.45 1.01
N TYR A 155 7.74 14.29 1.08
CA TYR A 155 7.12 13.59 2.19
C TYR A 155 7.58 12.13 2.29
N ALA A 156 7.76 11.46 1.13
CA ALA A 156 8.29 10.10 1.11
C ALA A 156 9.69 10.00 1.73
N LYS A 157 10.59 10.97 1.48
CA LYS A 157 11.92 11.03 2.11
C LYS A 157 11.80 11.20 3.63
N GLU A 158 10.93 12.09 4.09
CA GLU A 158 10.66 12.26 5.53
C GLU A 158 10.15 10.96 6.17
N MET A 159 9.29 10.22 5.47
CA MET A 159 8.79 8.94 5.96
C MET A 159 9.88 7.86 6.02
N ILE A 160 10.85 7.87 5.10
CA ILE A 160 12.03 7.01 5.20
C ILE A 160 12.81 7.33 6.47
N ASP A 161 13.03 8.59 6.77
CA ASP A 161 13.73 9.03 8.00
C ASP A 161 12.96 8.67 9.28
N VAL A 162 11.62 8.63 9.22
CA VAL A 162 10.75 8.13 10.31
C VAL A 162 10.89 6.61 10.53
N GLY A 163 11.37 5.86 9.52
CA GLY A 163 11.60 4.42 9.62
C GLY A 163 10.73 3.54 8.72
N PHE A 164 10.03 4.14 7.75
CA PHE A 164 9.30 3.36 6.73
C PHE A 164 10.27 2.72 5.74
N LYS A 165 10.06 1.43 5.43
CA LYS A 165 10.90 0.65 4.50
C LYS A 165 10.23 0.41 3.15
N LEU A 166 8.93 0.63 3.03
CA LEU A 166 8.15 0.54 1.81
C LEU A 166 7.40 1.85 1.60
N VAL A 167 7.94 2.75 0.79
CA VAL A 167 7.28 4.02 0.46
C VAL A 167 6.86 4.01 -1.01
N THR A 168 5.58 4.26 -1.27
CA THR A 168 5.06 4.44 -2.62
C THR A 168 4.70 5.91 -2.83
N ILE A 169 4.88 6.40 -4.04
CA ILE A 169 4.71 7.82 -4.34
C ILE A 169 3.75 7.97 -5.51
N SER A 170 2.63 8.68 -5.28
CA SER A 170 1.67 8.99 -6.33
C SER A 170 1.13 7.74 -7.06
N SER A 171 0.63 7.90 -8.26
CA SER A 171 0.23 6.84 -9.18
C SER A 171 0.54 7.24 -10.62
N ASP A 172 0.57 6.27 -11.53
CA ASP A 172 0.72 6.49 -12.97
C ASP A 172 -0.35 7.45 -13.51
N PHE A 173 -1.61 7.22 -13.14
CA PHE A 173 -2.72 8.10 -13.50
C PHE A 173 -2.50 9.55 -13.04
N ARG A 174 -2.10 9.76 -11.78
CA ARG A 174 -1.82 11.10 -11.26
C ARG A 174 -0.64 11.76 -11.96
N SER A 175 0.43 11.00 -12.18
CA SER A 175 1.62 11.52 -12.87
C SER A 175 1.27 11.95 -14.29
N MET A 176 0.50 11.14 -15.01
CA MET A 176 0.05 11.45 -16.37
C MET A 176 -0.90 12.64 -16.40
N SER A 177 -1.93 12.65 -15.55
CA SER A 177 -2.93 13.72 -15.53
C SER A 177 -2.36 15.07 -15.11
N THR A 178 -1.47 15.08 -14.11
CA THR A 178 -0.80 16.31 -13.66
C THR A 178 0.09 16.88 -14.76
N HIS A 179 0.88 16.05 -15.44
CA HIS A 179 1.69 16.51 -16.56
C HIS A 179 0.85 17.01 -17.73
N ALA A 180 -0.21 16.29 -18.12
CA ALA A 180 -1.13 16.74 -19.17
C ALA A 180 -1.78 18.10 -18.82
N GLN A 181 -2.20 18.28 -17.56
CA GLN A 181 -2.74 19.55 -17.09
C GLN A 181 -1.71 20.68 -17.17
N SER A 182 -0.46 20.44 -16.78
CA SER A 182 0.60 21.47 -16.86
C SER A 182 0.85 21.93 -18.31
N VAL A 183 0.85 20.99 -19.26
CA VAL A 183 0.99 21.32 -20.71
C VAL A 183 -0.18 22.18 -21.20
N ILE A 184 -1.40 21.83 -20.80
CA ILE A 184 -2.59 22.61 -21.18
C ILE A 184 -2.53 24.03 -20.60
N ASP A 185 -2.13 24.15 -19.35
CA ASP A 185 -2.06 25.45 -18.67
C ASP A 185 -0.94 26.34 -19.29
N GLU A 186 0.20 25.76 -19.61
CA GLU A 186 1.28 26.47 -20.33
C GLU A 186 0.81 26.99 -21.71
N MET A 187 0.04 26.18 -22.45
CA MET A 187 -0.50 26.61 -23.75
C MET A 187 -1.55 27.71 -23.61
N LYS A 188 -2.39 27.67 -22.57
CA LYS A 188 -3.38 28.71 -22.28
C LYS A 188 -2.73 30.03 -21.90
N ASP A 189 -1.66 30.03 -21.13
CA ASP A 189 -0.94 31.25 -20.75
C ASP A 189 -0.28 31.91 -21.96
N LYS A 190 0.34 31.16 -22.86
CA LYS A 190 0.88 31.67 -24.13
C LYS A 190 -0.21 32.28 -25.03
N THR A 191 -1.40 31.68 -25.02
CA THR A 191 -2.55 32.21 -25.80
C THR A 191 -3.07 33.54 -25.24
N LYS A 192 -3.01 33.75 -23.93
CA LYS A 192 -3.38 35.01 -23.26
C LYS A 192 -2.35 36.09 -23.52
N GLU A 193 -1.05 35.78 -23.53
CA GLU A 193 0.01 36.73 -23.86
C GLU A 193 -0.05 37.18 -25.33
N ALA A 194 -0.27 36.24 -26.26
CA ALA A 194 -0.46 36.57 -27.68
C ALA A 194 -1.63 37.54 -27.90
N LYS A 195 -2.81 37.29 -27.32
CA LYS A 195 -3.96 38.16 -27.39
C LYS A 195 -3.74 39.53 -26.74
N LYS A 196 -2.88 39.65 -25.75
CA LYS A 196 -2.52 40.90 -25.11
C LYS A 196 -1.60 41.75 -26.00
N ASN A 197 -0.73 41.07 -26.77
CA ASN A 197 0.18 41.74 -27.71
C ASN A 197 -0.49 42.17 -29.04
N GLU A 198 -1.62 41.54 -29.41
CA GLU A 198 -2.43 41.94 -30.59
C GLU A 198 -3.38 43.10 -30.29
N ALA A 199 -3.54 43.49 -29.02
CA ALA A 199 -4.45 44.58 -28.59
C ALA A 199 -3.71 45.94 -28.48
N TYR A 200 -2.49 46.04 -28.98
CA TYR A 200 -1.72 47.28 -29.20
C TYR A 200 -1.38 47.37 -30.70
#